data_4440543f1add856a0a4685e08185a0ae
#
_entry.id   4440543f1add856a0a4685e08185a0ae
#
_cell.length_a   1.000
_cell.length_b   1.000
_cell.length_c   1.000
_cell.angle_alpha   90.00
_cell.angle_beta   90.00
_cell.angle_gamma   90.00
#
_symmetry.space_group_name_H-M   'P 1'
#
loop_
_entity.id
_entity.type
_entity.pdbx_description
1 polymer ?
#
loop_
_entity_poly.entity_id
_entity_poly.type
_entity_poly.pdbx_seq_one_letter_code
_entity_poly.pdbx_strand_id
1 'polypeptide(L)'
;MNKEQLEKMTNGKGFIAALDQSGGSTPKALKEYGINEDQYSNEDEMFQLVHDMRTRVVTSPSFSPDKILGAILFEQTMDREVEGKYTGDYLADKGIVPFLKVDKGLAEQQNGVQLMKPINDLDETLDRANERHIFGTKMRSNILELNEQGIKDVVDHQFEFAKKIIANGLLPFI
;
A
#
# COMPACT_ATOMS: atom_id res chain seq x y z
N MET A 1 -14.11 -10.14 -4.44
CA MET A 1 -12.68 -10.57 -4.49
C MET A 1 -12.41 -11.31 -5.80
N ASN A 2 -11.38 -10.93 -6.56
CA ASN A 2 -10.99 -11.54 -7.83
C ASN A 2 -10.31 -12.91 -7.60
N LYS A 3 -10.86 -13.98 -8.20
CA LYS A 3 -10.37 -15.36 -7.99
C LYS A 3 -9.00 -15.62 -8.62
N GLU A 4 -8.72 -15.04 -9.77
CA GLU A 4 -7.41 -15.22 -10.46
C GLU A 4 -6.29 -14.55 -9.66
N GLN A 5 -6.56 -13.36 -9.15
CA GLN A 5 -5.61 -12.66 -8.28
C GLN A 5 -5.38 -13.42 -6.96
N LEU A 6 -6.44 -14.00 -6.37
CA LEU A 6 -6.32 -14.83 -5.18
C LEU A 6 -5.46 -16.08 -5.45
N GLU A 7 -5.72 -16.77 -6.55
CA GLU A 7 -4.94 -17.93 -6.98
C GLU A 7 -3.46 -17.59 -7.16
N LYS A 8 -3.19 -16.45 -7.82
CA LYS A 8 -1.82 -15.94 -7.99
C LYS A 8 -1.14 -15.67 -6.65
N MET A 9 -1.84 -15.03 -5.71
CA MET A 9 -1.27 -14.73 -4.38
C MET A 9 -1.07 -15.98 -3.53
N THR A 10 -1.90 -17.02 -3.71
CA THR A 10 -1.81 -18.28 -2.95
C THR A 10 -0.68 -19.18 -3.46
N ASN A 11 -0.53 -19.28 -4.77
CA ASN A 11 0.32 -20.31 -5.41
C ASN A 11 1.49 -19.74 -6.21
N GLY A 12 1.49 -18.43 -6.48
CA GLY A 12 2.53 -17.77 -7.25
C GLY A 12 3.89 -17.75 -6.53
N LYS A 13 4.95 -17.70 -7.33
CA LYS A 13 6.33 -17.57 -6.83
C LYS A 13 6.88 -16.20 -7.22
N GLY A 14 7.29 -15.42 -6.25
CA GLY A 14 7.80 -14.08 -6.49
C GLY A 14 7.78 -13.24 -5.22
N PHE A 15 7.77 -11.91 -5.39
CA PHE A 15 7.74 -10.97 -4.29
C PHE A 15 6.68 -9.88 -4.52
N ILE A 16 6.41 -9.09 -3.49
CA ILE A 16 5.51 -7.94 -3.54
C ILE A 16 6.35 -6.67 -3.53
N ALA A 17 6.16 -5.81 -4.54
CA ALA A 17 6.85 -4.53 -4.63
C ALA A 17 6.20 -3.50 -3.71
N ALA A 18 6.99 -2.85 -2.86
CA ALA A 18 6.52 -1.79 -1.97
C ALA A 18 6.67 -0.42 -2.65
N LEU A 19 5.56 0.10 -3.19
CA LEU A 19 5.46 1.43 -3.80
C LEU A 19 4.55 2.36 -2.96
N ASP A 20 4.49 2.11 -1.65
CA ASP A 20 3.56 2.73 -0.72
C ASP A 20 4.20 3.78 0.21
N GLN A 21 5.37 4.32 -0.16
CA GLN A 21 5.98 5.42 0.59
C GLN A 21 4.99 6.57 0.73
N SER A 22 4.85 7.08 1.96
CA SER A 22 3.87 8.10 2.31
C SER A 22 4.38 8.98 3.44
N GLY A 23 3.81 10.18 3.61
CA GLY A 23 4.22 11.12 4.65
C GLY A 23 5.72 11.40 4.62
N GLY A 24 6.38 11.31 5.77
CA GLY A 24 7.82 11.60 5.91
C GLY A 24 8.77 10.68 5.15
N SER A 25 8.32 9.54 4.64
CA SER A 25 9.14 8.67 3.80
C SER A 25 9.16 9.07 2.31
N THR A 26 8.24 9.94 1.90
CA THR A 26 8.12 10.40 0.51
C THR A 26 9.32 11.26 0.06
N PRO A 27 9.71 12.33 0.78
CA PRO A 27 10.90 13.11 0.44
C PRO A 27 12.17 12.27 0.41
N LYS A 28 12.30 11.32 1.35
CA LYS A 28 13.44 10.41 1.39
C LYS A 28 13.51 9.53 0.14
N ALA A 29 12.38 8.96 -0.29
CA ALA A 29 12.33 8.13 -1.50
C ALA A 29 12.66 8.94 -2.76
N LEU A 30 12.17 10.18 -2.88
CA LEU A 30 12.53 11.08 -3.99
C LEU A 30 14.02 11.41 -3.99
N LYS A 31 14.60 11.70 -2.82
CA LYS A 31 16.03 11.99 -2.69
C LYS A 31 16.90 10.79 -3.09
N GLU A 32 16.54 9.58 -2.68
CA GLU A 32 17.23 8.34 -3.10
C GLU A 32 17.10 8.10 -4.61
N TYR A 33 16.04 8.59 -5.22
CA TYR A 33 15.82 8.56 -6.67
C TYR A 33 16.55 9.70 -7.43
N GLY A 34 17.16 10.65 -6.71
CA GLY A 34 17.92 11.77 -7.26
C GLY A 34 17.13 13.07 -7.38
N ILE A 35 15.96 13.16 -6.76
CA ILE A 35 15.12 14.38 -6.71
C ILE A 35 15.23 14.99 -5.31
N ASN A 36 15.88 16.14 -5.19
CA ASN A 36 16.06 16.84 -3.92
C ASN A 36 14.85 17.74 -3.59
N GLU A 37 14.75 18.17 -2.33
CA GLU A 37 13.64 18.98 -1.83
C GLU A 37 13.56 20.40 -2.45
N ASP A 38 14.63 20.90 -3.06
CA ASP A 38 14.67 22.15 -3.81
C ASP A 38 14.02 22.07 -5.21
N GLN A 39 13.65 20.87 -5.65
CA GLN A 39 13.04 20.60 -6.95
C GLN A 39 11.51 20.60 -6.96
N TYR A 40 10.87 20.84 -5.80
CA TYR A 40 9.43 21.01 -5.67
C TYR A 40 9.10 22.06 -4.59
N SER A 41 8.01 22.79 -4.77
CA SER A 41 7.65 23.93 -3.93
C SER A 41 6.48 23.64 -2.97
N ASN A 42 5.74 22.57 -3.20
CA ASN A 42 4.54 22.18 -2.44
C ASN A 42 4.28 20.67 -2.51
N GLU A 43 3.30 20.21 -1.72
CA GLU A 43 2.96 18.78 -1.66
C GLU A 43 2.43 18.23 -3.00
N ASP A 44 1.67 18.99 -3.75
CA ASP A 44 1.10 18.55 -5.02
C ASP A 44 2.20 18.27 -6.05
N GLU A 45 3.19 19.15 -6.15
CA GLU A 45 4.38 18.95 -6.99
C GLU A 45 5.18 17.74 -6.52
N MET A 46 5.39 17.59 -5.20
CA MET A 46 6.06 16.43 -4.63
C MET A 46 5.34 15.13 -5.01
N PHE A 47 4.02 15.08 -4.86
CA PHE A 47 3.25 13.89 -5.21
C PHE A 47 3.20 13.62 -6.71
N GLN A 48 3.28 14.66 -7.55
CA GLN A 48 3.42 14.46 -8.99
C GLN A 48 4.77 13.79 -9.32
N LEU A 49 5.86 14.27 -8.74
CA LEU A 49 7.21 13.66 -8.91
C LEU A 49 7.26 12.22 -8.40
N VAL A 50 6.59 11.92 -7.28
CA VAL A 50 6.45 10.55 -6.77
C VAL A 50 5.68 9.68 -7.75
N HIS A 51 4.60 10.19 -8.34
CA HIS A 51 3.83 9.46 -9.33
C HIS A 51 4.64 9.20 -10.60
N ASP A 52 5.38 10.19 -11.08
CA ASP A 52 6.25 10.05 -12.24
C ASP A 52 7.35 9.00 -11.99
N MET A 53 7.96 9.02 -10.80
CA MET A 53 8.93 8.00 -10.38
C MET A 53 8.29 6.60 -10.39
N ARG A 54 7.12 6.45 -9.77
CA ARG A 54 6.39 5.16 -9.71
C ARG A 54 5.96 4.70 -11.10
N THR A 55 5.50 5.61 -11.93
CA THR A 55 5.16 5.32 -13.33
C THR A 55 6.35 4.71 -14.08
N ARG A 56 7.54 5.32 -13.98
CA ARG A 56 8.75 4.75 -14.59
C ARG A 56 9.10 3.36 -14.05
N VAL A 57 8.87 3.12 -12.77
CA VAL A 57 9.09 1.79 -12.17
C VAL A 57 8.11 0.77 -12.75
N VAL A 58 6.80 1.04 -12.71
CA VAL A 58 5.80 0.06 -13.11
C VAL A 58 5.71 -0.16 -14.61
N THR A 59 6.11 0.82 -15.43
CA THR A 59 6.16 0.71 -16.89
C THR A 59 7.45 0.02 -17.39
N SER A 60 8.46 -0.11 -16.54
CA SER A 60 9.71 -0.80 -16.90
C SER A 60 9.43 -2.23 -17.37
N PRO A 61 10.07 -2.70 -18.45
CA PRO A 61 9.99 -4.10 -18.88
C PRO A 61 10.45 -5.10 -17.80
N SER A 62 11.38 -4.67 -16.93
CA SER A 62 11.87 -5.50 -15.81
C SER A 62 10.88 -5.62 -14.65
N PHE A 63 9.88 -4.73 -14.58
CA PHE A 63 8.79 -4.82 -13.62
C PHE A 63 7.73 -5.79 -14.16
N SER A 64 8.01 -7.09 -14.08
CA SER A 64 7.26 -8.14 -14.78
C SER A 64 6.56 -9.10 -13.82
N PRO A 65 5.43 -9.70 -14.23
CA PRO A 65 4.67 -10.64 -13.43
C PRO A 65 5.39 -11.98 -13.18
N ASP A 66 6.51 -12.24 -13.90
CA ASP A 66 7.32 -13.43 -13.70
C ASP A 66 8.03 -13.45 -12.33
N LYS A 67 8.26 -12.27 -11.76
CA LYS A 67 8.95 -12.10 -10.47
C LYS A 67 8.12 -11.34 -9.46
N ILE A 68 7.21 -10.48 -9.90
CA ILE A 68 6.42 -9.58 -9.05
C ILE A 68 5.00 -10.09 -9.00
N LEU A 69 4.58 -10.61 -7.83
CA LEU A 69 3.22 -11.09 -7.61
C LEU A 69 2.24 -9.94 -7.45
N GLY A 70 2.63 -8.93 -6.70
CA GLY A 70 1.78 -7.78 -6.39
C GLY A 70 2.59 -6.52 -6.16
N ALA A 71 1.91 -5.40 -6.11
CA ALA A 71 2.49 -4.11 -5.74
C ALA A 71 1.59 -3.38 -4.75
N ILE A 72 2.20 -2.81 -3.70
CA ILE A 72 1.49 -2.02 -2.70
C ILE A 72 1.57 -0.56 -3.11
N LEU A 73 0.41 0.07 -3.26
CA LEU A 73 0.24 1.47 -3.64
C LEU A 73 -0.10 2.32 -2.41
N PHE A 74 0.17 3.60 -2.50
CA PHE A 74 -0.40 4.62 -1.62
C PHE A 74 -1.61 5.26 -2.32
N GLU A 75 -2.57 5.82 -1.58
CA GLU A 75 -3.82 6.41 -2.10
C GLU A 75 -3.60 7.33 -3.29
N GLN A 76 -2.64 8.25 -3.18
CA GLN A 76 -2.34 9.21 -4.22
C GLN A 76 -1.85 8.59 -5.54
N THR A 77 -1.26 7.40 -5.49
CA THR A 77 -0.87 6.65 -6.68
C THR A 77 -2.04 5.82 -7.20
N MET A 78 -2.86 5.26 -6.32
CA MET A 78 -4.06 4.53 -6.69
C MET A 78 -5.04 5.41 -7.49
N ASP A 79 -5.22 6.66 -7.08
CA ASP A 79 -6.14 7.61 -7.71
C ASP A 79 -5.58 8.29 -8.99
N ARG A 80 -4.33 7.99 -9.37
CA ARG A 80 -3.70 8.50 -10.59
C ARG A 80 -3.61 7.42 -11.68
N GLU A 81 -3.39 7.89 -12.89
CA GLU A 81 -3.32 7.02 -14.07
C GLU A 81 -1.89 6.78 -14.53
N VAL A 82 -1.67 5.58 -15.05
CA VAL A 82 -0.49 5.15 -15.79
C VAL A 82 -0.95 4.74 -17.19
N GLU A 83 -0.43 5.40 -18.21
CA GLU A 83 -0.79 5.14 -19.62
C GLU A 83 -2.32 5.16 -19.89
N GLY A 84 -3.04 6.10 -19.22
CA GLY A 84 -4.47 6.29 -19.40
C GLY A 84 -5.37 5.29 -18.69
N LYS A 85 -4.84 4.53 -17.72
CA LYS A 85 -5.58 3.62 -16.84
C LYS A 85 -5.25 3.92 -15.39
N TYR A 86 -6.21 3.76 -14.47
CA TYR A 86 -5.87 3.80 -13.05
C TYR A 86 -4.74 2.83 -12.75
N THR A 87 -3.85 3.22 -11.83
CA THR A 87 -2.62 2.44 -11.54
C THR A 87 -2.93 0.99 -11.16
N GLY A 88 -4.05 0.76 -10.43
CA GLY A 88 -4.50 -0.59 -10.10
C GLY A 88 -4.83 -1.43 -11.33
N ASP A 89 -5.57 -0.85 -12.29
CA ASP A 89 -5.94 -1.52 -13.55
C ASP A 89 -4.71 -1.78 -14.42
N TYR A 90 -3.80 -0.81 -14.52
CA TYR A 90 -2.56 -0.97 -15.25
C TYR A 90 -1.73 -2.14 -14.71
N LEU A 91 -1.61 -2.26 -13.39
CA LEU A 91 -0.91 -3.39 -12.76
C LEU A 91 -1.63 -4.72 -13.00
N ALA A 92 -2.96 -4.74 -12.87
CA ALA A 92 -3.76 -5.95 -13.10
C ALA A 92 -3.64 -6.44 -14.55
N ASP A 93 -3.70 -5.55 -15.54
CA ASP A 93 -3.49 -5.88 -16.97
C ASP A 93 -2.09 -6.44 -17.23
N LYS A 94 -1.10 -5.97 -16.49
CA LYS A 94 0.26 -6.48 -16.51
C LYS A 94 0.42 -7.82 -15.77
N GLY A 95 -0.66 -8.30 -15.13
CA GLY A 95 -0.68 -9.52 -14.32
C GLY A 95 -0.09 -9.36 -12.94
N ILE A 96 -0.01 -8.16 -12.39
CA ILE A 96 0.51 -7.85 -11.06
C ILE A 96 -0.65 -7.44 -10.14
N VAL A 97 -0.78 -8.07 -8.98
CA VAL A 97 -1.90 -7.85 -8.06
C VAL A 97 -1.76 -6.53 -7.30
N PRO A 98 -2.72 -5.59 -7.42
CA PRO A 98 -2.64 -4.30 -6.74
C PRO A 98 -3.14 -4.38 -5.30
N PHE A 99 -2.37 -3.80 -4.37
CA PHE A 99 -2.73 -3.62 -2.97
C PHE A 99 -2.68 -2.14 -2.59
N LEU A 100 -3.50 -1.74 -1.61
CA LEU A 100 -3.51 -0.38 -1.07
C LEU A 100 -3.02 -0.36 0.38
N LYS A 101 -2.06 0.52 0.68
CA LYS A 101 -1.72 0.86 2.06
C LYS A 101 -2.83 1.72 2.66
N VAL A 102 -3.44 1.24 3.75
CA VAL A 102 -4.55 1.93 4.43
C VAL A 102 -4.13 2.57 5.76
N ASP A 103 -3.01 2.15 6.38
CA ASP A 103 -2.57 2.75 7.63
C ASP A 103 -2.13 4.22 7.46
N LYS A 104 -2.41 5.05 8.44
CA LYS A 104 -2.04 6.48 8.50
C LYS A 104 -0.76 6.71 9.32
N GLY A 105 0.08 5.68 9.47
CA GLY A 105 1.30 5.68 10.28
C GLY A 105 1.10 5.07 11.66
N LEU A 106 2.14 5.13 12.48
CA LEU A 106 2.20 4.51 13.81
C LEU A 106 1.85 5.50 14.92
N ALA A 107 1.14 5.01 15.93
CA ALA A 107 0.92 5.70 17.19
C ALA A 107 2.19 5.66 18.06
N GLU A 108 2.16 6.33 19.21
CA GLU A 108 3.25 6.27 20.20
C GLU A 108 3.39 4.84 20.74
N GLN A 109 4.61 4.50 21.15
CA GLN A 109 4.91 3.20 21.74
C GLN A 109 4.24 3.06 23.11
N GLN A 110 3.52 1.96 23.31
CA GLN A 110 2.98 1.52 24.60
C GLN A 110 3.14 0.01 24.72
N ASN A 111 3.45 -0.48 25.90
CA ASN A 111 3.62 -1.92 26.16
C ASN A 111 4.53 -2.64 25.15
N GLY A 112 5.62 -1.98 24.72
CA GLY A 112 6.57 -2.56 23.76
C GLY A 112 6.07 -2.66 22.33
N VAL A 113 4.92 -2.03 21.98
CA VAL A 113 4.34 -2.05 20.64
C VAL A 113 3.98 -0.66 20.15
N GLN A 114 3.80 -0.53 18.85
CA GLN A 114 3.18 0.64 18.22
C GLN A 114 2.01 0.17 17.38
N LEU A 115 0.81 0.58 17.78
CA LEU A 115 -0.41 0.38 16.99
C LEU A 115 -0.46 1.35 15.81
N MET A 116 -1.38 1.13 14.88
CA MET A 116 -1.70 2.13 13.85
C MET A 116 -2.39 3.34 14.48
N LYS A 117 -2.14 4.51 13.91
CA LYS A 117 -2.98 5.69 14.17
C LYS A 117 -4.42 5.42 13.75
N PRO A 118 -5.42 6.11 14.34
CA PRO A 118 -6.81 5.99 13.91
C PRO A 118 -6.96 6.21 12.40
N ILE A 119 -7.78 5.39 11.75
CA ILE A 119 -8.14 5.48 10.34
C ILE A 119 -9.63 5.86 10.29
N ASN A 120 -9.90 7.17 10.32
CA ASN A 120 -11.27 7.68 10.44
C ASN A 120 -12.05 7.60 9.11
N ASP A 121 -11.33 7.51 8.00
CA ASP A 121 -11.82 7.48 6.62
C ASP A 121 -11.71 6.08 5.99
N LEU A 122 -11.66 5.02 6.81
CA LEU A 122 -11.43 3.66 6.29
C LEU A 122 -12.50 3.23 5.29
N ASP A 123 -13.77 3.41 5.61
CA ASP A 123 -14.87 2.95 4.76
C ASP A 123 -14.84 3.67 3.40
N GLU A 124 -14.66 4.98 3.37
CA GLU A 124 -14.50 5.77 2.14
C GLU A 124 -13.27 5.33 1.33
N THR A 125 -12.17 5.01 2.02
CA THR A 125 -10.95 4.51 1.38
C THR A 125 -11.16 3.13 0.77
N LEU A 126 -11.90 2.23 1.43
CA LEU A 126 -12.22 0.90 0.91
C LEU A 126 -13.19 0.96 -0.27
N ASP A 127 -14.16 1.87 -0.24
CA ASP A 127 -15.07 2.12 -1.37
C ASP A 127 -14.29 2.56 -2.61
N ARG A 128 -13.39 3.55 -2.47
CA ARG A 128 -12.51 3.98 -3.57
C ARG A 128 -11.59 2.85 -4.03
N ALA A 129 -11.04 2.06 -3.12
CA ALA A 129 -10.21 0.91 -3.48
C ALA A 129 -10.97 -0.09 -4.35
N ASN A 130 -12.25 -0.35 -4.03
CA ASN A 130 -13.11 -1.19 -4.86
C ASN A 130 -13.37 -0.58 -6.25
N GLU A 131 -13.65 0.73 -6.34
CA GLU A 131 -13.82 1.45 -7.60
C GLU A 131 -12.56 1.44 -8.48
N ARG A 132 -11.37 1.35 -7.88
CA ARG A 132 -10.06 1.27 -8.54
C ARG A 132 -9.57 -0.16 -8.71
N HIS A 133 -10.44 -1.14 -8.50
CA HIS A 133 -10.19 -2.59 -8.66
C HIS A 133 -8.97 -3.10 -7.87
N ILE A 134 -8.71 -2.49 -6.71
CA ILE A 134 -7.70 -2.96 -5.77
C ILE A 134 -8.12 -4.33 -5.22
N PHE A 135 -7.18 -5.26 -5.15
CA PHE A 135 -7.44 -6.61 -4.66
C PHE A 135 -7.47 -6.71 -3.14
N GLY A 136 -6.60 -5.99 -2.46
CA GLY A 136 -6.48 -6.07 -1.03
C GLY A 136 -5.74 -4.88 -0.42
N THR A 137 -5.57 -4.92 0.88
CA THR A 137 -4.97 -3.82 1.64
C THR A 137 -3.74 -4.26 2.41
N LYS A 138 -2.86 -3.31 2.73
CA LYS A 138 -1.73 -3.50 3.63
C LYS A 138 -1.82 -2.48 4.76
N MET A 139 -1.57 -2.94 5.96
CA MET A 139 -1.47 -2.12 7.17
C MET A 139 -0.28 -2.56 8.02
N ARG A 140 0.18 -1.72 8.95
CA ARG A 140 1.37 -2.00 9.75
C ARG A 140 1.21 -1.56 11.19
N SER A 141 1.49 -2.47 12.12
CA SER A 141 1.87 -2.20 13.51
C SER A 141 3.28 -2.70 13.76
N ASN A 142 3.93 -2.29 14.85
CA ASN A 142 5.25 -2.77 15.25
C ASN A 142 5.19 -3.48 16.59
N ILE A 143 5.87 -4.60 16.71
CA ILE A 143 6.21 -5.27 17.97
C ILE A 143 7.70 -5.02 18.20
N LEU A 144 8.05 -4.24 19.20
CA LEU A 144 9.41 -3.80 19.48
C LEU A 144 10.04 -4.58 20.63
N GLU A 145 9.20 -5.08 21.53
CA GLU A 145 9.62 -5.80 22.73
C GLU A 145 8.68 -6.98 23.00
N LEU A 146 9.17 -8.00 23.68
CA LEU A 146 8.36 -9.11 24.15
C LEU A 146 7.48 -8.64 25.33
N ASN A 147 6.23 -8.31 25.06
CA ASN A 147 5.23 -7.92 26.04
C ASN A 147 3.89 -8.57 25.64
N GLU A 148 3.38 -9.47 26.50
CA GLU A 148 2.18 -10.25 26.18
C GLU A 148 0.95 -9.37 25.91
N GLN A 149 0.75 -8.31 26.72
CA GLN A 149 -0.37 -7.40 26.55
C GLN A 149 -0.23 -6.61 25.25
N GLY A 150 0.96 -6.07 24.96
CA GLY A 150 1.22 -5.32 23.74
C GLY A 150 1.04 -6.19 22.47
N ILE A 151 1.52 -7.44 22.49
CA ILE A 151 1.31 -8.39 21.39
C ILE A 151 -0.18 -8.66 21.18
N LYS A 152 -0.91 -8.89 22.28
CA LYS A 152 -2.37 -9.06 22.22
C LYS A 152 -3.07 -7.85 21.63
N ASP A 153 -2.69 -6.65 22.05
CA ASP A 153 -3.26 -5.39 21.54
C ASP A 153 -3.02 -5.25 20.04
N VAL A 154 -1.83 -5.59 19.53
CA VAL A 154 -1.53 -5.58 18.07
C VAL A 154 -2.42 -6.57 17.34
N VAL A 155 -2.54 -7.80 17.82
CA VAL A 155 -3.34 -8.86 17.19
C VAL A 155 -4.81 -8.45 17.14
N ASP A 156 -5.38 -8.06 18.27
CA ASP A 156 -6.79 -7.65 18.36
C ASP A 156 -7.08 -6.47 17.40
N HIS A 157 -6.22 -5.45 17.40
CA HIS A 157 -6.34 -4.28 16.56
C HIS A 157 -6.26 -4.61 15.07
N GLN A 158 -5.27 -5.41 14.65
CA GLN A 158 -5.12 -5.83 13.25
C GLN A 158 -6.35 -6.64 12.78
N PHE A 159 -6.83 -7.57 13.59
CA PHE A 159 -8.01 -8.38 13.23
C PHE A 159 -9.33 -7.60 13.26
N GLU A 160 -9.45 -6.54 14.07
CA GLU A 160 -10.60 -5.64 14.00
C GLU A 160 -10.71 -4.96 12.62
N PHE A 161 -9.59 -4.39 12.14
CA PHE A 161 -9.54 -3.80 10.79
C PHE A 161 -9.71 -4.85 9.69
N ALA A 162 -9.08 -6.02 9.85
CA ALA A 162 -9.20 -7.11 8.88
C ALA A 162 -10.65 -7.54 8.65
N LYS A 163 -11.46 -7.62 9.70
CA LYS A 163 -12.90 -7.92 9.58
C LYS A 163 -13.65 -6.90 8.72
N LYS A 164 -13.37 -5.60 8.91
CA LYS A 164 -13.97 -4.52 8.11
C LYS A 164 -13.54 -4.62 6.65
N ILE A 165 -12.26 -4.85 6.40
CA ILE A 165 -11.69 -4.99 5.05
C ILE A 165 -12.29 -6.18 4.31
N ILE A 166 -12.41 -7.34 4.98
CA ILE A 166 -13.03 -8.53 4.41
C ILE A 166 -14.52 -8.30 4.12
N ALA A 167 -15.25 -7.63 5.02
CA ALA A 167 -16.65 -7.28 4.79
C ALA A 167 -16.85 -6.41 3.55
N ASN A 168 -15.86 -5.59 3.18
CA ASN A 168 -15.82 -4.80 1.95
C ASN A 168 -15.28 -5.59 0.73
N GLY A 169 -15.06 -6.89 0.84
CA GLY A 169 -14.64 -7.75 -0.28
C GLY A 169 -13.16 -7.70 -0.64
N LEU A 170 -12.32 -7.04 0.15
CA LEU A 170 -10.88 -6.90 -0.05
C LEU A 170 -10.09 -7.90 0.83
N LEU A 171 -8.87 -8.24 0.43
CA LEU A 171 -7.97 -9.12 1.20
C LEU A 171 -7.06 -8.26 2.12
N PRO A 172 -7.09 -8.45 3.45
CA PRO A 172 -6.14 -7.76 4.32
C PRO A 172 -4.79 -8.48 4.39
N PHE A 173 -3.68 -7.74 4.29
CA PHE A 173 -2.38 -8.15 4.84
C PHE A 173 -2.33 -7.71 6.31
N ILE A 174 -2.04 -8.66 7.19
CA ILE A 174 -1.96 -8.50 8.63
C ILE A 174 -0.48 -8.59 9.06
#